data_1c0d5bcbe8fe45c21be9f9774661fdae
#
_entry.id   1c0d5bcbe8fe45c21be9f9774661fdae
#
_cell.length_a   1.000
_cell.length_b   1.000
_cell.length_c   1.000
_cell.angle_alpha   90.00
_cell.angle_beta   90.00
_cell.angle_gamma   90.00
#
_symmetry.space_group_name_H-M   'P 1'
#
loop_
_entity.id
_entity.type
_entity.pdbx_description
1 polymer ?
#
loop_
_entity_poly.entity_id
_entity_poly.type
_entity_poly.pdbx_seq_one_letter_code
_entity_poly.pdbx_strand_id
1 'polypeptide(L)'
;FGSIQSTQSFDFSGCKNVTIHFGTSGIKNFQVGDVAPINIKNVRVLDNKDNEIYHWELKQHADSICYDLIKQCPAITENPIWLIDNHSSWDQLYKQKIKGNPQITYNSDKNLFYIINGSNQLTVLNPITQKSYSIDNIKGKLASEKNNQITYDPYNHRLISYSLDQKSISVFSSENNSWSGTFTNGMDPAYIHHTVAISPKDTSLITFGGYGYYLYKNTLFKVNLNTHRWDSLQIKEISPRFSAVSTIVNNTLYIFGGKGSKNGRQEEVSHNLYDLYAVDLATFGIKKIWEIKSNIGDETDLLLRGNMIYSPTDSCFYAINVSKSQGYLVRISLNHPEIKR
;
A
#
# COMPACT_ATOMS: atom_id res chain seq x y z
N PHE A 1 -0.82 18.96 -29.45
CA PHE A 1 0.26 18.01 -29.76
C PHE A 1 -0.13 17.27 -31.03
N GLY A 2 0.62 17.51 -32.14
CA GLY A 2 0.40 16.80 -33.40
C GLY A 2 1.05 15.41 -33.34
N SER A 3 0.36 14.37 -33.78
CA SER A 3 0.94 13.07 -34.02
C SER A 3 1.71 13.11 -35.34
N ILE A 4 3.02 12.96 -35.29
CA ILE A 4 3.84 12.70 -36.49
C ILE A 4 3.87 11.17 -36.64
N GLN A 5 3.26 10.68 -37.72
CA GLN A 5 3.42 9.29 -38.13
C GLN A 5 4.41 9.24 -39.30
N SER A 6 5.49 8.53 -39.15
CA SER A 6 6.44 8.25 -40.21
C SER A 6 6.55 6.73 -40.36
N THR A 7 6.36 6.22 -41.55
CA THR A 7 6.53 4.82 -41.88
C THR A 7 7.75 4.67 -42.80
N GLN A 8 8.70 3.85 -42.37
CA GLN A 8 9.83 3.43 -43.19
C GLN A 8 9.84 1.92 -43.28
N SER A 9 10.08 1.38 -44.45
CA SER A 9 10.25 -0.03 -44.66
C SER A 9 11.73 -0.37 -44.69
N PHE A 10 12.11 -1.38 -43.92
CA PHE A 10 13.46 -1.92 -43.85
C PHE A 10 13.43 -3.40 -44.20
N ASP A 11 14.39 -3.84 -44.99
CA ASP A 11 14.62 -5.25 -45.23
C ASP A 11 15.66 -5.80 -44.25
N PHE A 12 15.23 -6.65 -43.34
CA PHE A 12 16.05 -7.33 -42.35
C PHE A 12 16.40 -8.77 -42.73
N SER A 13 16.12 -9.21 -43.96
CA SER A 13 16.30 -10.62 -44.39
C SER A 13 17.69 -11.17 -44.24
N GLY A 14 18.72 -10.33 -44.17
CA GLY A 14 20.12 -10.71 -43.94
C GLY A 14 20.63 -10.46 -42.51
N CYS A 15 19.83 -9.92 -41.62
CA CYS A 15 20.27 -9.50 -40.29
C CYS A 15 20.08 -10.60 -39.25
N LYS A 16 21.15 -11.00 -38.54
CA LYS A 16 21.06 -11.90 -37.39
C LYS A 16 20.57 -11.21 -36.12
N ASN A 17 20.95 -9.93 -35.94
CA ASN A 17 20.57 -9.11 -34.79
C ASN A 17 20.25 -7.69 -35.26
N VAL A 18 19.26 -7.08 -34.67
CA VAL A 18 18.89 -5.67 -34.87
C VAL A 18 18.94 -4.97 -33.51
N THR A 19 19.62 -3.82 -33.45
CA THR A 19 19.64 -2.99 -32.26
C THR A 19 19.01 -1.65 -32.59
N ILE A 20 18.05 -1.22 -31.79
CA ILE A 20 17.37 0.07 -31.95
C ILE A 20 17.93 1.00 -30.88
N HIS A 21 18.44 2.15 -31.28
CA HIS A 21 18.94 3.17 -30.39
C HIS A 21 18.02 4.42 -30.41
N PHE A 22 17.71 4.93 -29.24
CA PHE A 22 17.04 6.20 -29.06
C PHE A 22 18.01 7.18 -28.37
N GLY A 23 18.20 8.35 -28.93
CA GLY A 23 19.16 9.33 -28.43
C GLY A 23 20.57 9.10 -28.98
N THR A 24 21.61 9.18 -28.15
CA THR A 24 22.98 8.87 -28.58
C THR A 24 23.19 7.38 -28.72
N SER A 25 23.88 6.96 -29.76
CA SER A 25 24.39 5.59 -29.83
C SER A 25 25.87 5.61 -29.44
N GLY A 26 26.32 4.69 -28.60
CA GLY A 26 27.76 4.46 -28.35
C GLY A 26 28.52 3.85 -29.54
N ILE A 27 27.90 3.80 -30.70
CA ILE A 27 28.49 3.19 -31.92
C ILE A 27 29.53 4.17 -32.49
N LYS A 28 30.76 3.67 -32.56
CA LYS A 28 31.88 4.38 -33.20
C LYS A 28 31.48 4.80 -34.62
N ASN A 29 31.51 6.05 -34.95
CA ASN A 29 31.07 6.73 -36.19
C ASN A 29 29.61 7.19 -36.27
N PHE A 30 28.78 6.94 -35.22
CA PHE A 30 27.41 7.47 -35.10
C PHE A 30 27.22 8.26 -33.80
N GLN A 31 28.29 8.89 -33.31
CA GLN A 31 28.17 9.75 -32.12
C GLN A 31 27.52 11.05 -32.56
N VAL A 32 26.31 11.29 -32.11
CA VAL A 32 25.63 12.57 -32.24
C VAL A 32 25.93 13.36 -30.98
N GLY A 33 26.57 14.51 -31.11
CA GLY A 33 26.91 15.38 -29.98
C GLY A 33 25.72 16.09 -29.37
N ASP A 34 24.62 16.18 -30.08
CA ASP A 34 23.41 16.89 -29.68
C ASP A 34 22.21 15.93 -29.70
N VAL A 35 21.68 15.60 -28.52
CA VAL A 35 20.52 14.71 -28.38
C VAL A 35 19.32 15.54 -28.00
N ALA A 36 18.30 15.53 -28.86
CA ALA A 36 17.02 16.13 -28.51
C ALA A 36 16.45 15.44 -27.24
N PRO A 37 15.94 16.21 -26.26
CA PRO A 37 15.26 15.63 -25.13
C PRO A 37 14.00 14.90 -25.63
N ILE A 38 13.99 13.57 -25.45
CA ILE A 38 12.86 12.72 -25.86
C ILE A 38 12.32 11.97 -24.66
N ASN A 39 11.01 11.86 -24.57
CA ASN A 39 10.35 10.95 -23.65
C ASN A 39 9.91 9.70 -24.44
N ILE A 40 10.28 8.52 -23.94
CA ILE A 40 9.99 7.25 -24.60
C ILE A 40 9.10 6.42 -23.69
N LYS A 41 8.02 5.85 -24.25
CA LYS A 41 7.08 5.00 -23.56
C LYS A 41 6.47 4.00 -24.54
N ASN A 42 6.15 2.78 -24.08
CA ASN A 42 5.44 1.77 -24.87
C ASN A 42 6.11 1.50 -26.23
N VAL A 43 7.39 1.16 -26.21
CA VAL A 43 8.08 0.74 -27.45
C VAL A 43 7.59 -0.63 -27.87
N ARG A 44 7.06 -0.72 -29.08
CA ARG A 44 6.51 -1.95 -29.66
C ARG A 44 7.17 -2.25 -31.00
N VAL A 45 7.41 -3.52 -31.25
CA VAL A 45 7.82 -4.02 -32.56
C VAL A 45 6.74 -4.98 -33.04
N LEU A 46 6.24 -4.70 -34.24
CA LEU A 46 5.19 -5.49 -34.87
C LEU A 46 5.75 -6.29 -36.05
N ASP A 47 5.15 -7.42 -36.35
CA ASP A 47 5.41 -8.13 -37.59
C ASP A 47 4.60 -7.53 -38.77
N ASN A 48 4.76 -8.08 -39.97
CA ASN A 48 4.05 -7.64 -41.18
C ASN A 48 2.54 -7.92 -41.17
N LYS A 49 2.02 -8.53 -40.09
CA LYS A 49 0.58 -8.83 -39.87
C LYS A 49 0.05 -8.07 -38.66
N ASP A 50 0.78 -7.03 -38.21
CA ASP A 50 0.47 -6.21 -37.05
C ASP A 50 0.41 -6.99 -35.70
N ASN A 51 1.03 -8.17 -35.61
CA ASN A 51 1.18 -8.84 -34.32
C ASN A 51 2.36 -8.25 -33.55
N GLU A 52 2.16 -7.98 -32.27
CA GLU A 52 3.26 -7.54 -31.40
C GLU A 52 4.26 -8.68 -31.19
N ILE A 53 5.52 -8.45 -31.59
CA ILE A 53 6.62 -9.40 -31.39
C ILE A 53 7.57 -9.02 -30.27
N TYR A 54 7.56 -7.72 -29.87
CA TYR A 54 8.20 -7.20 -28.68
C TYR A 54 7.40 -6.00 -28.16
N HIS A 55 7.37 -5.86 -26.81
CA HIS A 55 6.72 -4.73 -26.15
C HIS A 55 7.46 -4.35 -24.86
N TRP A 56 8.18 -3.24 -24.86
CA TRP A 56 8.78 -2.63 -23.69
C TRP A 56 7.89 -1.50 -23.19
N GLU A 57 7.30 -1.65 -22.01
CA GLU A 57 6.44 -0.60 -21.44
C GLU A 57 7.23 0.64 -21.01
N LEU A 58 8.49 0.47 -20.59
CA LEU A 58 9.36 1.52 -20.04
C LEU A 58 8.71 2.27 -18.86
N LYS A 59 8.04 1.53 -17.97
CA LYS A 59 7.35 2.06 -16.79
C LYS A 59 8.12 1.89 -15.49
N GLN A 60 9.36 1.48 -15.55
CA GLN A 60 10.16 1.27 -14.34
C GLN A 60 10.51 2.60 -13.69
N HIS A 61 10.72 2.54 -12.38
CA HIS A 61 11.07 3.72 -11.57
C HIS A 61 12.48 3.63 -11.00
N ALA A 62 13.16 2.52 -11.26
CA ALA A 62 14.54 2.24 -10.89
C ALA A 62 15.15 1.27 -11.91
N ASP A 63 16.44 1.11 -11.85
CA ASP A 63 17.25 0.28 -12.75
C ASP A 63 17.48 0.86 -14.15
N SER A 64 18.48 0.32 -14.82
CA SER A 64 18.87 0.67 -16.18
C SER A 64 18.39 -0.36 -17.22
N ILE A 65 17.67 -1.40 -16.80
CA ILE A 65 17.22 -2.47 -17.69
C ILE A 65 15.71 -2.65 -17.56
N CYS A 66 15.04 -2.66 -18.71
CA CYS A 66 13.63 -3.00 -18.86
C CYS A 66 13.49 -4.23 -19.75
N TYR A 67 12.67 -5.18 -19.36
CA TYR A 67 12.44 -6.38 -20.15
C TYR A 67 11.13 -6.26 -20.94
N ASP A 68 11.19 -6.72 -22.17
CA ASP A 68 10.03 -6.89 -23.03
C ASP A 68 9.06 -7.94 -22.44
N LEU A 69 7.77 -7.65 -22.55
CA LEU A 69 6.70 -8.49 -21.99
C LEU A 69 6.50 -9.81 -22.71
N ILE A 70 6.98 -9.95 -23.95
CA ILE A 70 6.70 -11.10 -24.83
C ILE A 70 7.83 -12.12 -24.82
N LYS A 71 9.07 -11.66 -25.00
CA LYS A 71 10.25 -12.54 -25.14
C LYS A 71 11.32 -12.29 -24.09
N GLN A 72 11.07 -11.40 -23.13
CA GLN A 72 12.01 -11.02 -22.07
C GLN A 72 13.36 -10.48 -22.62
N CYS A 73 13.33 -9.82 -23.78
CA CYS A 73 14.50 -9.14 -24.32
C CYS A 73 14.79 -7.85 -23.54
N PRO A 74 16.06 -7.61 -23.14
CA PRO A 74 16.40 -6.42 -22.38
C PRO A 74 16.44 -5.16 -23.27
N ALA A 75 15.87 -4.07 -22.79
CA ALA A 75 16.19 -2.70 -23.21
C ALA A 75 17.09 -2.08 -22.13
N ILE A 76 18.24 -1.56 -22.54
CA ILE A 76 19.24 -0.96 -21.65
C ILE A 76 19.14 0.54 -21.76
N THR A 77 19.14 1.23 -20.63
CA THR A 77 19.10 2.70 -20.55
C THR A 77 20.36 3.21 -19.86
N GLU A 78 20.95 4.26 -20.39
CA GLU A 78 22.07 4.97 -19.77
C GLU A 78 21.58 6.31 -19.22
N ASN A 79 21.84 6.58 -17.94
CA ASN A 79 21.42 7.79 -17.23
C ASN A 79 19.91 8.13 -17.40
N PRO A 80 18.99 7.19 -17.22
CA PRO A 80 17.58 7.46 -17.42
C PRO A 80 17.04 8.41 -16.34
N ILE A 81 16.21 9.33 -16.74
CA ILE A 81 15.32 10.05 -15.85
C ILE A 81 13.96 9.41 -15.99
N TRP A 82 13.60 8.53 -15.04
CA TRP A 82 12.30 7.89 -15.04
C TRP A 82 11.21 8.92 -14.72
N LEU A 83 10.40 9.21 -15.72
CA LEU A 83 9.22 10.04 -15.54
C LEU A 83 8.12 9.13 -14.98
N ILE A 84 7.81 9.29 -13.71
CA ILE A 84 6.60 8.72 -13.14
C ILE A 84 5.42 9.37 -13.85
N ASP A 85 4.54 8.57 -14.43
CA ASP A 85 3.26 9.06 -14.93
C ASP A 85 2.59 9.84 -13.79
N ASN A 86 2.59 11.16 -13.89
CA ASN A 86 1.79 11.97 -12.99
C ASN A 86 0.34 11.61 -13.30
N HIS A 87 -0.28 10.84 -12.43
CA HIS A 87 -1.71 10.61 -12.51
C HIS A 87 -2.39 11.95 -12.31
N SER A 88 -2.74 12.59 -13.41
CA SER A 88 -3.48 13.86 -13.37
C SER A 88 -4.93 13.68 -12.97
N SER A 89 -5.44 12.44 -13.06
CA SER A 89 -6.82 12.11 -12.71
C SER A 89 -6.94 10.65 -12.25
N TRP A 90 -7.88 10.42 -11.38
CA TRP A 90 -8.30 9.07 -10.98
C TRP A 90 -9.55 8.69 -11.76
N ASP A 91 -9.55 7.50 -12.36
CA ASP A 91 -10.76 6.93 -12.96
C ASP A 91 -11.62 6.29 -11.87
N GLN A 92 -12.88 6.71 -11.79
CA GLN A 92 -13.81 6.12 -10.84
C GLN A 92 -14.30 4.77 -11.37
N LEU A 93 -13.77 3.67 -10.84
CA LEU A 93 -14.21 2.32 -11.21
C LEU A 93 -15.58 1.96 -10.63
N TYR A 94 -15.84 2.37 -9.40
CA TYR A 94 -17.05 2.02 -8.68
C TYR A 94 -17.43 3.09 -7.66
N LYS A 95 -18.74 3.24 -7.43
CA LYS A 95 -19.29 4.11 -6.39
C LYS A 95 -20.50 3.47 -5.74
N GLN A 96 -20.47 3.32 -4.44
CA GLN A 96 -21.60 2.84 -3.66
C GLN A 96 -21.81 3.73 -2.43
N LYS A 97 -23.05 4.07 -2.15
CA LYS A 97 -23.40 4.78 -0.91
C LYS A 97 -23.64 3.76 0.19
N ILE A 98 -22.86 3.85 1.26
CA ILE A 98 -22.98 2.99 2.43
C ILE A 98 -23.38 3.85 3.63
N LYS A 99 -24.33 3.39 4.42
CA LYS A 99 -24.76 4.08 5.65
C LYS A 99 -23.84 3.70 6.81
N GLY A 100 -23.67 4.61 7.77
CA GLY A 100 -22.89 4.37 8.98
C GLY A 100 -21.38 4.49 8.76
N ASN A 101 -20.61 3.75 9.57
CA ASN A 101 -19.14 3.72 9.54
C ASN A 101 -18.67 2.31 9.10
N PRO A 102 -18.64 2.03 7.80
CA PRO A 102 -18.24 0.72 7.32
C PRO A 102 -16.76 0.47 7.57
N GLN A 103 -16.45 -0.79 7.86
CA GLN A 103 -15.08 -1.30 7.86
C GLN A 103 -14.82 -1.96 6.52
N ILE A 104 -13.65 -1.70 5.96
CA ILE A 104 -13.28 -2.19 4.62
C ILE A 104 -11.94 -2.90 4.70
N THR A 105 -11.84 -4.07 4.11
CA THR A 105 -10.56 -4.76 3.91
C THR A 105 -10.50 -5.37 2.52
N TYR A 106 -9.29 -5.63 2.05
CA TYR A 106 -9.04 -6.16 0.73
C TYR A 106 -8.51 -7.59 0.81
N ASN A 107 -9.14 -8.48 0.06
CA ASN A 107 -8.70 -9.84 -0.15
C ASN A 107 -7.81 -9.88 -1.41
N SER A 108 -6.51 -9.98 -1.21
CA SER A 108 -5.51 -10.02 -2.28
C SER A 108 -5.59 -11.29 -3.15
N ASP A 109 -6.06 -12.41 -2.59
CA ASP A 109 -6.08 -13.70 -3.29
C ASP A 109 -7.15 -13.74 -4.38
N LYS A 110 -8.29 -13.11 -4.08
CA LYS A 110 -9.46 -13.11 -4.97
C LYS A 110 -9.74 -11.76 -5.62
N ASN A 111 -8.94 -10.75 -5.32
CA ASN A 111 -9.15 -9.37 -5.80
C ASN A 111 -10.52 -8.82 -5.40
N LEU A 112 -10.89 -8.97 -4.11
CA LEU A 112 -12.21 -8.58 -3.60
C LEU A 112 -12.09 -7.59 -2.45
N PHE A 113 -12.99 -6.62 -2.39
CA PHE A 113 -13.20 -5.84 -1.17
C PHE A 113 -14.30 -6.45 -0.34
N TYR A 114 -14.03 -6.59 0.96
CA TYR A 114 -15.02 -6.91 1.97
C TYR A 114 -15.41 -5.66 2.73
N ILE A 115 -16.70 -5.37 2.77
CA ILE A 115 -17.26 -4.18 3.40
C ILE A 115 -18.28 -4.64 4.43
N ILE A 116 -18.01 -4.34 5.70
CA ILE A 116 -18.89 -4.70 6.82
C ILE A 116 -19.50 -3.44 7.40
N ASN A 117 -20.80 -3.47 7.57
CA ASN A 117 -21.55 -2.43 8.24
C ASN A 117 -22.45 -3.06 9.31
N GLY A 118 -21.90 -3.25 10.51
CA GLY A 118 -22.52 -4.08 11.55
C GLY A 118 -22.22 -5.57 11.38
N SER A 119 -22.75 -6.42 12.26
CA SER A 119 -22.42 -7.85 12.29
C SER A 119 -23.22 -8.72 11.30
N ASN A 120 -24.33 -8.20 10.78
CA ASN A 120 -25.32 -9.01 10.09
C ASN A 120 -25.23 -8.94 8.56
N GLN A 121 -24.39 -8.06 8.01
CA GLN A 121 -24.26 -7.87 6.58
C GLN A 121 -22.81 -7.72 6.18
N LEU A 122 -22.40 -8.47 5.17
CA LEU A 122 -21.12 -8.38 4.49
C LEU A 122 -21.36 -8.12 3.01
N THR A 123 -20.91 -6.97 2.51
CA THR A 123 -20.90 -6.71 1.08
C THR A 123 -19.54 -7.11 0.50
N VAL A 124 -19.57 -7.86 -0.58
CA VAL A 124 -18.40 -8.28 -1.35
C VAL A 124 -18.42 -7.55 -2.67
N LEU A 125 -17.34 -6.81 -2.96
CA LEU A 125 -17.19 -6.05 -4.20
C LEU A 125 -15.98 -6.57 -4.98
N ASN A 126 -16.20 -6.89 -6.26
CA ASN A 126 -15.13 -7.15 -7.20
C ASN A 126 -14.83 -5.85 -7.98
N PRO A 127 -13.67 -5.21 -7.80
CA PRO A 127 -13.34 -3.95 -8.46
C PRO A 127 -13.10 -4.10 -9.97
N ILE A 128 -12.70 -5.28 -10.43
CA ILE A 128 -12.42 -5.54 -11.86
C ILE A 128 -13.73 -5.66 -12.64
N THR A 129 -14.66 -6.46 -12.14
CA THR A 129 -15.97 -6.65 -12.81
C THR A 129 -16.98 -5.58 -12.43
N GLN A 130 -16.66 -4.73 -11.44
CA GLN A 130 -17.52 -3.69 -10.87
C GLN A 130 -18.85 -4.24 -10.31
N LYS A 131 -18.89 -5.53 -9.97
CA LYS A 131 -20.06 -6.20 -9.41
C LYS A 131 -19.92 -6.34 -7.90
N SER A 132 -21.02 -6.15 -7.21
CA SER A 132 -21.12 -6.41 -5.76
C SER A 132 -22.31 -7.30 -5.46
N TYR A 133 -22.19 -8.05 -4.38
CA TYR A 133 -23.30 -8.79 -3.76
C TYR A 133 -23.21 -8.69 -2.26
N SER A 134 -24.32 -8.88 -1.57
CA SER A 134 -24.39 -8.87 -0.11
C SER A 134 -24.72 -10.24 0.42
N ILE A 135 -24.10 -10.59 1.53
CA ILE A 135 -24.47 -11.72 2.37
C ILE A 135 -25.18 -11.13 3.56
N ASP A 136 -26.44 -11.43 3.71
CA ASP A 136 -27.32 -10.94 4.78
C ASP A 136 -27.59 -12.02 5.80
N ASN A 137 -28.12 -11.64 6.96
CA ASN A 137 -28.49 -12.54 8.05
C ASN A 137 -27.32 -13.42 8.55
N ILE A 138 -26.13 -12.84 8.60
CA ILE A 138 -24.94 -13.50 9.12
C ILE A 138 -25.16 -13.82 10.59
N LYS A 139 -24.91 -15.06 10.96
CA LYS A 139 -25.00 -15.54 12.35
C LYS A 139 -23.75 -15.20 13.16
N GLY A 140 -23.83 -15.31 14.46
CA GLY A 140 -22.70 -15.00 15.35
C GLY A 140 -22.44 -13.51 15.47
N LYS A 141 -21.29 -13.16 16.04
CA LYS A 141 -20.93 -11.76 16.32
C LYS A 141 -19.50 -11.45 15.89
N LEU A 142 -19.27 -10.19 15.55
CA LEU A 142 -17.95 -9.62 15.38
C LEU A 142 -17.15 -9.68 16.70
N ALA A 143 -15.88 -9.30 16.68
CA ALA A 143 -15.05 -9.28 17.88
C ALA A 143 -15.50 -8.23 18.91
N SER A 144 -16.18 -7.16 18.48
CA SER A 144 -16.72 -6.10 19.34
C SER A 144 -17.90 -5.40 18.68
N GLU A 145 -18.81 -4.82 19.47
CA GLU A 145 -19.89 -3.98 18.95
C GLU A 145 -19.42 -2.58 18.55
N LYS A 146 -18.60 -1.94 19.39
CA LYS A 146 -18.28 -0.52 19.26
C LYS A 146 -17.02 -0.24 18.44
N ASN A 147 -15.97 -0.95 18.68
CA ASN A 147 -14.67 -0.68 18.06
C ASN A 147 -14.12 -1.91 17.35
N ASN A 148 -14.93 -2.42 16.47
CA ASN A 148 -14.56 -3.56 15.66
C ASN A 148 -13.70 -3.10 14.48
N GLN A 149 -12.66 -3.87 14.22
CA GLN A 149 -11.81 -3.73 13.03
C GLN A 149 -11.86 -5.00 12.21
N ILE A 150 -11.66 -4.89 10.93
CA ILE A 150 -11.57 -6.06 10.07
C ILE A 150 -10.24 -6.08 9.31
N THR A 151 -9.77 -7.25 9.03
CA THR A 151 -8.63 -7.48 8.15
C THR A 151 -8.77 -8.81 7.42
N TYR A 152 -8.12 -8.94 6.27
CA TYR A 152 -8.00 -10.20 5.58
C TYR A 152 -6.65 -10.83 5.88
N ASP A 153 -6.64 -12.10 6.30
CA ASP A 153 -5.44 -12.90 6.49
C ASP A 153 -5.16 -13.69 5.20
N PRO A 154 -4.19 -13.25 4.37
CA PRO A 154 -3.92 -13.89 3.09
C PRO A 154 -3.22 -15.25 3.25
N TYR A 155 -2.64 -15.54 4.41
CA TYR A 155 -1.88 -16.77 4.65
C TYR A 155 -2.78 -17.95 5.05
N ASN A 156 -3.90 -17.67 5.72
CA ASN A 156 -4.92 -18.66 6.08
C ASN A 156 -6.25 -18.44 5.34
N HIS A 157 -6.28 -17.54 4.35
CA HIS A 157 -7.42 -17.26 3.47
C HIS A 157 -8.72 -16.93 4.23
N ARG A 158 -8.64 -16.13 5.28
CA ARG A 158 -9.79 -15.86 6.16
C ARG A 158 -10.01 -14.37 6.42
N LEU A 159 -11.27 -13.99 6.52
CA LEU A 159 -11.70 -12.68 6.95
C LEU A 159 -11.82 -12.67 8.48
N ILE A 160 -11.18 -11.68 9.11
CA ILE A 160 -11.06 -11.58 10.55
C ILE A 160 -11.63 -10.25 11.01
N SER A 161 -12.43 -10.30 12.07
CA SER A 161 -12.80 -9.18 12.90
C SER A 161 -11.99 -9.24 14.20
N TYR A 162 -11.49 -8.12 14.67
CA TYR A 162 -10.72 -8.06 15.92
C TYR A 162 -11.01 -6.77 16.70
N SER A 163 -10.77 -6.82 18.00
CA SER A 163 -10.80 -5.67 18.90
C SER A 163 -9.60 -5.70 19.83
N LEU A 164 -8.80 -4.63 19.80
CA LEU A 164 -7.63 -4.47 20.68
C LEU A 164 -8.08 -4.24 22.14
N ASP A 165 -9.17 -3.50 22.31
CA ASP A 165 -9.71 -3.16 23.63
C ASP A 165 -10.16 -4.39 24.41
N GLN A 166 -10.79 -5.33 23.71
CA GLN A 166 -11.35 -6.55 24.32
C GLN A 166 -10.45 -7.76 24.19
N LYS A 167 -9.33 -7.61 23.47
CA LYS A 167 -8.45 -8.72 23.12
C LYS A 167 -9.22 -9.91 22.56
N SER A 168 -10.08 -9.63 21.59
CA SER A 168 -10.98 -10.62 20.99
C SER A 168 -10.80 -10.70 19.48
N ILE A 169 -11.04 -11.87 18.94
CA ILE A 169 -10.99 -12.20 17.52
C ILE A 169 -12.27 -12.94 17.16
N SER A 170 -12.80 -12.64 15.98
CA SER A 170 -13.89 -13.39 15.37
C SER A 170 -13.53 -13.67 13.91
N VAL A 171 -13.65 -14.90 13.49
CA VAL A 171 -13.35 -15.35 12.12
C VAL A 171 -14.66 -15.58 11.39
N PHE A 172 -14.73 -15.11 10.15
CA PHE A 172 -15.86 -15.35 9.27
C PHE A 172 -15.75 -16.73 8.59
N SER A 173 -16.80 -17.53 8.69
CA SER A 173 -16.96 -18.75 7.91
C SER A 173 -17.91 -18.49 6.74
N SER A 174 -17.43 -18.70 5.53
CA SER A 174 -18.24 -18.61 4.32
C SER A 174 -19.14 -19.82 4.09
N GLU A 175 -18.86 -20.97 4.73
CA GLU A 175 -19.63 -22.19 4.56
C GLU A 175 -21.03 -22.07 5.20
N ASN A 176 -21.11 -21.43 6.34
CA ASN A 176 -22.35 -21.29 7.10
C ASN A 176 -22.75 -19.82 7.36
N ASN A 177 -22.09 -18.89 6.69
CA ASN A 177 -22.31 -17.44 6.81
C ASN A 177 -22.37 -17.01 8.28
N SER A 178 -21.29 -17.24 9.01
CA SER A 178 -21.26 -16.93 10.45
C SER A 178 -19.92 -16.38 10.92
N TRP A 179 -20.01 -15.53 11.94
CA TRP A 179 -18.87 -15.08 12.74
C TRP A 179 -18.69 -16.00 13.94
N SER A 180 -17.46 -16.32 14.30
CA SER A 180 -17.14 -17.17 15.47
C SER A 180 -17.22 -16.42 16.80
N GLY A 181 -17.38 -15.10 16.82
CA GLY A 181 -17.39 -14.29 18.03
C GLY A 181 -18.64 -14.49 18.87
N THR A 182 -18.47 -14.42 20.19
CA THR A 182 -19.55 -14.57 21.20
C THR A 182 -19.76 -13.31 22.04
N PHE A 183 -19.16 -12.23 21.65
CA PHE A 183 -19.07 -10.99 22.41
C PHE A 183 -20.44 -10.40 22.83
N THR A 184 -20.52 -9.80 24.01
CA THR A 184 -21.78 -9.31 24.59
C THR A 184 -21.81 -7.82 24.97
N ASN A 185 -20.67 -7.19 25.29
CA ASN A 185 -20.63 -5.78 25.76
C ASN A 185 -19.49 -5.00 25.14
N GLY A 186 -19.77 -3.79 24.63
CA GLY A 186 -18.77 -2.88 24.05
C GLY A 186 -18.14 -1.97 25.11
N MET A 187 -16.80 -1.98 25.18
CA MET A 187 -16.05 -0.95 25.88
C MET A 187 -15.86 0.26 24.97
N ASP A 188 -15.66 1.43 25.56
CA ASP A 188 -15.27 2.60 24.79
C ASP A 188 -13.85 2.39 24.21
N PRO A 189 -13.59 2.82 22.97
CA PRO A 189 -12.38 2.49 22.29
C PRO A 189 -11.16 3.23 22.84
N ALA A 190 -10.07 2.50 23.10
CA ALA A 190 -8.79 3.03 23.52
C ALA A 190 -7.72 3.04 22.41
N TYR A 191 -7.99 2.36 21.28
CA TYR A 191 -7.02 2.15 20.19
C TYR A 191 -7.64 2.39 18.81
N ILE A 192 -8.41 3.47 18.63
CA ILE A 192 -8.91 3.84 17.29
C ILE A 192 -7.77 4.32 16.40
N HIS A 193 -7.89 4.08 15.09
CA HIS A 193 -6.90 4.52 14.08
C HIS A 193 -5.46 4.00 14.31
N HIS A 194 -5.32 2.82 14.91
CA HIS A 194 -4.04 2.11 14.91
C HIS A 194 -3.71 1.59 13.50
N THR A 195 -2.44 1.29 13.25
CA THR A 195 -2.03 0.60 12.02
C THR A 195 -2.08 -0.92 12.22
N VAL A 196 -2.23 -1.68 11.14
CA VAL A 196 -2.34 -3.13 11.16
C VAL A 196 -1.57 -3.78 10.02
N ALA A 197 -0.89 -4.87 10.30
CA ALA A 197 -0.28 -5.73 9.29
C ALA A 197 -0.32 -7.20 9.75
N ILE A 198 -0.26 -8.16 8.82
CA ILE A 198 -0.16 -9.58 9.15
C ILE A 198 1.22 -10.08 8.79
N SER A 199 1.91 -10.70 9.75
CA SER A 199 3.24 -11.25 9.58
C SER A 199 3.20 -12.50 8.68
N PRO A 200 3.96 -12.52 7.58
CA PRO A 200 4.04 -13.70 6.72
C PRO A 200 4.73 -14.90 7.38
N LYS A 201 5.55 -14.65 8.42
CA LYS A 201 6.36 -15.68 9.05
C LYS A 201 5.55 -16.60 9.99
N ASP A 202 4.66 -16.00 10.79
CA ASP A 202 3.94 -16.71 11.84
C ASP A 202 2.43 -16.39 11.85
N THR A 203 1.97 -15.71 10.81
CA THR A 203 0.57 -15.27 10.65
C THR A 203 0.01 -14.49 11.83
N SER A 204 0.88 -13.83 12.59
CA SER A 204 0.45 -12.96 13.68
C SER A 204 -0.10 -11.64 13.14
N LEU A 205 -1.19 -11.18 13.73
CA LEU A 205 -1.70 -9.82 13.56
C LEU A 205 -0.79 -8.88 14.37
N ILE A 206 -0.22 -7.90 13.71
CA ILE A 206 0.63 -6.87 14.32
C ILE A 206 -0.10 -5.54 14.21
N THR A 207 -0.25 -4.82 15.31
CA THR A 207 -0.80 -3.47 15.31
C THR A 207 0.08 -2.52 16.08
N PHE A 208 0.05 -1.24 15.73
CA PHE A 208 0.83 -0.23 16.44
C PHE A 208 0.06 1.08 16.57
N GLY A 209 0.21 1.74 17.71
CA GLY A 209 -0.32 3.07 17.96
C GLY A 209 -1.82 3.08 18.23
N GLY A 210 -2.46 4.19 17.85
CA GLY A 210 -3.88 4.44 18.05
C GLY A 210 -4.17 5.59 19.00
N TYR A 211 -5.45 5.85 19.21
CA TYR A 211 -5.94 6.92 20.06
C TYR A 211 -7.18 6.49 20.85
N GLY A 212 -7.30 6.94 22.08
CA GLY A 212 -8.47 6.78 22.92
C GLY A 212 -8.22 7.22 24.36
N TYR A 213 -9.28 7.61 25.07
CA TYR A 213 -9.21 8.18 26.41
C TYR A 213 -8.24 9.36 26.50
N TYR A 214 -8.30 10.27 25.51
CA TYR A 214 -7.47 11.49 25.43
C TYR A 214 -5.96 11.21 25.32
N LEU A 215 -5.56 9.98 24.93
CA LEU A 215 -4.18 9.59 24.82
C LEU A 215 -3.87 9.00 23.45
N TYR A 216 -2.79 9.44 22.83
CA TYR A 216 -2.12 8.77 21.74
C TYR A 216 -1.34 7.57 22.28
N LYS A 217 -1.23 6.52 21.50
CA LYS A 217 -0.60 5.27 21.92
C LYS A 217 0.69 5.01 21.14
N ASN A 218 1.62 4.31 21.79
CA ASN A 218 2.81 3.72 21.20
C ASN A 218 2.92 2.22 21.54
N THR A 219 1.79 1.59 21.74
CA THR A 219 1.71 0.17 22.04
C THR A 219 1.71 -0.63 20.73
N LEU A 220 2.58 -1.63 20.66
CA LEU A 220 2.56 -2.67 19.64
C LEU A 220 1.84 -3.88 20.25
N PHE A 221 0.82 -4.40 19.56
CA PHE A 221 0.25 -5.70 19.86
C PHE A 221 0.71 -6.71 18.81
N LYS A 222 1.05 -7.91 19.31
CA LYS A 222 1.27 -9.09 18.49
C LYS A 222 0.25 -10.15 18.91
N VAL A 223 -0.58 -10.54 17.96
CA VAL A 223 -1.67 -11.48 18.22
C VAL A 223 -1.49 -12.70 17.33
N ASN A 224 -1.26 -13.85 17.95
CA ASN A 224 -1.22 -15.10 17.21
C ASN A 224 -2.65 -15.49 16.81
N LEU A 225 -2.94 -15.48 15.51
CA LEU A 225 -4.28 -15.70 14.99
C LEU A 225 -4.77 -17.16 15.10
N ASN A 226 -3.89 -18.11 15.38
CA ASN A 226 -4.25 -19.51 15.52
C ASN A 226 -4.50 -19.89 16.98
N THR A 227 -3.68 -19.38 17.90
CA THR A 227 -3.79 -19.69 19.34
C THR A 227 -4.57 -18.63 20.11
N HIS A 228 -4.89 -17.50 19.49
CA HIS A 228 -5.50 -16.32 20.08
C HIS A 228 -4.71 -15.76 21.28
N ARG A 229 -3.38 -15.96 21.27
CA ARG A 229 -2.50 -15.38 22.28
C ARG A 229 -2.21 -13.92 21.93
N TRP A 230 -2.34 -13.05 22.94
CA TRP A 230 -2.12 -11.63 22.86
C TRP A 230 -0.86 -11.24 23.64
N ASP A 231 0.11 -10.70 22.94
CA ASP A 231 1.30 -10.08 23.52
C ASP A 231 1.25 -8.58 23.22
N SER A 232 1.73 -7.74 24.15
CA SER A 232 1.80 -6.29 23.94
C SER A 232 3.10 -5.73 24.47
N LEU A 233 3.65 -4.77 23.74
CA LEU A 233 4.89 -4.06 24.07
C LEU A 233 4.68 -2.56 23.88
N GLN A 234 5.05 -1.78 24.90
CA GLN A 234 5.11 -0.33 24.76
C GLN A 234 6.46 0.06 24.17
N ILE A 235 6.45 0.68 23.01
CA ILE A 235 7.65 1.10 22.28
C ILE A 235 7.98 2.55 22.64
N LYS A 236 8.92 2.76 23.52
CA LYS A 236 9.29 4.10 24.01
C LYS A 236 10.07 4.94 22.99
N GLU A 237 10.74 4.29 22.06
CA GLU A 237 11.56 4.91 21.01
C GLU A 237 10.73 5.57 19.90
N ILE A 238 9.46 5.18 19.78
CA ILE A 238 8.54 5.76 18.83
C ILE A 238 7.50 6.61 19.57
N SER A 239 7.39 7.86 19.21
CA SER A 239 6.41 8.79 19.82
C SER A 239 4.98 8.25 19.65
N PRO A 240 4.14 8.40 20.70
CA PRO A 240 2.74 8.00 20.65
C PRO A 240 1.99 8.69 19.52
N ARG A 241 1.22 7.92 18.73
CA ARG A 241 0.57 8.40 17.51
C ARG A 241 -0.63 7.59 17.08
N PHE A 242 -1.45 8.18 16.24
CA PHE A 242 -2.54 7.52 15.54
C PHE A 242 -2.47 7.83 14.03
N SER A 243 -3.22 7.09 13.22
CA SER A 243 -3.22 7.23 11.75
C SER A 243 -1.82 7.14 11.11
N ALA A 244 -0.89 6.43 11.73
CA ALA A 244 0.30 5.96 11.06
C ALA A 244 -0.06 4.88 10.04
N VAL A 245 0.81 4.65 9.05
CA VAL A 245 0.70 3.52 8.13
C VAL A 245 1.84 2.55 8.33
N SER A 246 1.61 1.27 8.07
CA SER A 246 2.64 0.25 8.22
C SER A 246 2.56 -0.84 7.17
N THR A 247 3.66 -1.57 7.04
CA THR A 247 3.76 -2.80 6.28
C THR A 247 4.87 -3.69 6.84
N ILE A 248 4.82 -4.99 6.54
CA ILE A 248 5.87 -5.93 6.93
C ILE A 248 6.63 -6.37 5.68
N VAL A 249 7.95 -6.18 5.71
CA VAL A 249 8.87 -6.65 4.66
C VAL A 249 9.98 -7.46 5.34
N ASN A 250 10.19 -8.70 4.94
CA ASN A 250 11.25 -9.58 5.46
C ASN A 250 11.32 -9.60 7.00
N ASN A 251 10.20 -9.84 7.68
CA ASN A 251 10.09 -9.87 9.14
C ASN A 251 10.38 -8.54 9.86
N THR A 252 10.41 -7.44 9.13
CA THR A 252 10.57 -6.10 9.68
C THR A 252 9.28 -5.31 9.48
N LEU A 253 8.71 -4.79 10.55
CA LEU A 253 7.58 -3.87 10.50
C LEU A 253 8.11 -2.45 10.25
N TYR A 254 7.73 -1.88 9.12
CA TYR A 254 7.98 -0.48 8.83
C TYR A 254 6.76 0.35 9.24
N ILE A 255 6.99 1.44 9.96
CA ILE A 255 5.96 2.35 10.46
C ILE A 255 6.30 3.75 9.98
N PHE A 256 5.36 4.40 9.32
CA PHE A 256 5.57 5.76 8.82
C PHE A 256 4.45 6.70 9.26
N GLY A 257 4.86 7.91 9.66
CA GLY A 257 4.00 9.05 9.84
C GLY A 257 2.98 8.94 10.98
N GLY A 258 1.82 9.50 10.74
CA GLY A 258 0.74 9.64 11.73
C GLY A 258 0.76 10.99 12.43
N LYS A 259 -0.17 11.17 13.38
CA LYS A 259 -0.29 12.37 14.19
C LYS A 259 -0.21 12.01 15.67
N GLY A 260 0.52 12.82 16.44
CA GLY A 260 0.70 12.57 17.86
C GLY A 260 1.39 13.70 18.61
N SER A 261 1.70 13.45 19.87
CA SER A 261 2.45 14.35 20.73
C SER A 261 3.62 13.61 21.40
N LYS A 262 4.55 14.35 21.96
CA LYS A 262 5.77 13.78 22.56
C LYS A 262 5.48 12.78 23.68
N ASN A 263 4.55 13.11 24.57
CA ASN A 263 4.19 12.28 25.71
C ASN A 263 2.85 11.55 25.55
N GLY A 264 2.24 11.66 24.37
CA GLY A 264 0.98 10.99 24.05
C GLY A 264 -0.27 11.65 24.61
N ARG A 265 -0.18 12.79 25.27
CA ARG A 265 -1.34 13.51 25.80
C ARG A 265 -1.99 14.37 24.73
N GLN A 266 -3.29 14.36 24.67
CA GLN A 266 -4.06 15.16 23.70
C GLN A 266 -3.93 16.67 23.97
N GLU A 267 -3.75 17.09 25.23
CA GLU A 267 -3.60 18.49 25.64
C GLU A 267 -2.28 19.10 25.16
N GLU A 268 -1.31 18.28 24.82
CA GLU A 268 -0.06 18.73 24.21
C GLU A 268 -0.28 19.10 22.74
N VAL A 269 0.58 19.98 22.23
CA VAL A 269 0.56 20.32 20.81
C VAL A 269 0.84 19.05 20.00
N SER A 270 -0.18 18.56 19.31
CA SER A 270 -0.05 17.44 18.39
C SER A 270 0.32 17.93 17.00
N HIS A 271 1.20 17.20 16.33
CA HIS A 271 1.65 17.51 14.98
C HIS A 271 1.76 16.26 14.11
N ASN A 272 1.78 16.45 12.81
CA ASN A 272 2.05 15.39 11.87
C ASN A 272 3.51 14.97 11.99
N LEU A 273 3.75 13.67 11.98
CA LEU A 273 5.06 13.06 12.09
C LEU A 273 5.50 12.60 10.70
N TYR A 274 6.74 12.91 10.33
CA TYR A 274 7.31 12.56 9.03
C TYR A 274 8.57 11.73 9.24
N ASP A 275 8.43 10.65 9.97
CA ASP A 275 9.50 9.74 10.36
C ASP A 275 9.19 8.31 9.90
N LEU A 276 10.23 7.59 9.52
CA LEU A 276 10.17 6.18 9.16
C LEU A 276 10.95 5.36 10.19
N TYR A 277 10.28 4.36 10.74
CA TYR A 277 10.88 3.40 11.67
C TYR A 277 10.83 1.99 11.10
N ALA A 278 11.83 1.20 11.46
CA ALA A 278 11.88 -0.25 11.28
C ALA A 278 11.89 -0.93 12.64
N VAL A 279 11.02 -1.90 12.84
CA VAL A 279 10.93 -2.75 14.03
C VAL A 279 11.15 -4.20 13.61
N ASP A 280 12.23 -4.81 14.07
CA ASP A 280 12.49 -6.24 13.87
C ASP A 280 11.49 -7.06 14.68
N LEU A 281 10.69 -7.90 14.04
CA LEU A 281 9.62 -8.67 14.71
C LEU A 281 10.11 -9.90 15.48
N ALA A 282 11.40 -10.25 15.36
CA ALA A 282 12.00 -11.34 16.13
C ALA A 282 12.61 -10.84 17.45
N THR A 283 13.30 -9.71 17.39
CA THR A 283 14.06 -9.16 18.52
C THR A 283 13.39 -7.96 19.17
N PHE A 284 12.41 -7.35 18.48
CA PHE A 284 11.80 -6.07 18.77
C PHE A 284 12.83 -4.91 18.82
N GLY A 285 13.96 -5.09 18.13
CA GLY A 285 14.92 -4.02 17.90
C GLY A 285 14.32 -2.92 17.03
N ILE A 286 14.51 -1.67 17.46
CA ILE A 286 13.91 -0.50 16.81
C ILE A 286 14.99 0.35 16.20
N LYS A 287 14.79 0.75 14.95
CA LYS A 287 15.68 1.66 14.23
C LYS A 287 14.87 2.79 13.60
N LYS A 288 15.17 4.04 13.94
CA LYS A 288 14.72 5.17 13.13
C LYS A 288 15.53 5.19 11.84
N ILE A 289 14.87 5.05 10.70
CA ILE A 289 15.53 5.07 9.39
C ILE A 289 15.85 6.50 9.02
N TRP A 290 14.85 7.38 9.08
CA TRP A 290 14.98 8.80 8.84
C TRP A 290 13.80 9.60 9.41
N GLU A 291 13.96 10.92 9.42
CA GLU A 291 12.95 11.87 9.85
C GLU A 291 13.09 13.17 9.05
N ILE A 292 11.97 13.71 8.59
CA ILE A 292 11.88 15.07 8.06
C ILE A 292 11.34 15.95 9.20
N LYS A 293 12.14 16.91 9.65
CA LYS A 293 11.66 17.91 10.61
C LYS A 293 10.71 18.87 9.90
N SER A 294 9.42 18.79 10.22
CA SER A 294 8.47 19.78 9.75
C SER A 294 8.69 21.08 10.53
N ASN A 295 8.78 22.22 9.85
CA ASN A 295 8.60 23.50 10.48
C ASN A 295 7.14 23.59 10.92
N ILE A 296 6.92 23.98 12.17
CA ILE A 296 5.58 24.28 12.72
C ILE A 296 4.94 25.34 11.80
N GLY A 297 3.93 24.97 11.04
CA GLY A 297 3.26 25.86 10.08
C GLY A 297 3.17 25.32 8.65
N ASP A 298 3.97 24.34 8.24
CA ASP A 298 3.78 23.61 6.97
C ASP A 298 2.69 22.55 7.17
N GLU A 299 1.44 23.00 7.18
CA GLU A 299 0.26 22.14 7.20
C GLU A 299 0.00 21.50 5.84
N THR A 300 0.93 20.76 5.34
CA THR A 300 0.58 19.74 4.38
C THR A 300 -0.02 18.58 5.16
N ASP A 301 -1.31 18.66 5.46
CA ASP A 301 -2.04 17.61 6.17
C ASP A 301 -1.86 16.27 5.45
N LEU A 302 -0.92 15.49 5.95
CA LEU A 302 -0.70 14.13 5.49
C LEU A 302 -1.59 13.20 6.32
N LEU A 303 -2.83 13.02 5.86
CA LEU A 303 -3.80 12.11 6.47
C LEU A 303 -3.74 10.76 5.76
N LEU A 304 -2.75 9.97 6.09
CA LEU A 304 -2.60 8.64 5.54
C LEU A 304 -3.71 7.71 6.05
N ARG A 305 -4.14 6.80 5.18
CA ARG A 305 -5.21 5.84 5.49
C ARG A 305 -4.81 4.45 5.05
N GLY A 306 -5.23 3.47 5.86
CA GLY A 306 -4.96 2.05 5.60
C GLY A 306 -3.51 1.67 5.85
N ASN A 307 -2.98 0.81 5.01
CA ASN A 307 -1.60 0.32 5.06
C ASN A 307 -0.77 0.96 3.95
N MET A 308 0.54 0.91 4.10
CA MET A 308 1.44 1.18 2.99
C MET A 308 1.87 -0.11 2.31
N ILE A 309 2.20 -0.04 1.03
CA ILE A 309 2.66 -1.15 0.22
C ILE A 309 4.12 -0.90 -0.15
N TYR A 310 4.97 -1.90 0.04
CA TYR A 310 6.37 -1.83 -0.36
C TYR A 310 6.54 -2.25 -1.81
N SER A 311 7.28 -1.46 -2.55
CA SER A 311 7.74 -1.77 -3.91
C SER A 311 9.24 -2.05 -3.88
N PRO A 312 9.67 -3.30 -4.13
CA PRO A 312 11.08 -3.63 -4.16
C PRO A 312 11.79 -3.03 -5.37
N THR A 313 11.07 -2.73 -6.45
CA THR A 313 11.62 -2.20 -7.70
C THR A 313 12.30 -0.85 -7.50
N ASP A 314 11.71 0.03 -6.69
CA ASP A 314 12.24 1.38 -6.43
C ASP A 314 12.60 1.63 -4.97
N SER A 315 12.54 0.58 -4.13
CA SER A 315 12.81 0.66 -2.70
C SER A 315 11.99 1.74 -1.99
N CYS A 316 10.71 1.82 -2.33
CA CYS A 316 9.77 2.79 -1.79
C CYS A 316 8.52 2.15 -1.21
N PHE A 317 7.89 2.87 -0.30
CA PHE A 317 6.55 2.55 0.16
C PHE A 317 5.54 3.48 -0.51
N TYR A 318 4.35 2.96 -0.75
CA TYR A 318 3.23 3.70 -1.31
C TYR A 318 2.05 3.66 -0.34
N ALA A 319 1.48 4.82 -0.06
CA ALA A 319 0.32 4.98 0.81
C ALA A 319 -0.68 5.96 0.21
N ILE A 320 -1.93 5.87 0.63
CA ILE A 320 -2.97 6.79 0.20
C ILE A 320 -3.15 7.89 1.25
N ASN A 321 -3.02 9.13 0.82
CA ASN A 321 -3.42 10.30 1.58
C ASN A 321 -4.84 10.69 1.18
N VAL A 322 -5.72 10.83 2.16
CA VAL A 322 -7.12 11.24 1.93
C VAL A 322 -7.39 12.52 2.68
N SER A 323 -7.52 13.62 1.96
CA SER A 323 -8.05 14.88 2.48
C SER A 323 -9.56 14.98 2.21
N LYS A 324 -10.21 16.02 2.70
CA LYS A 324 -11.69 16.21 2.65
C LYS A 324 -12.30 16.03 1.26
N SER A 325 -11.56 16.31 0.18
CA SER A 325 -12.06 16.28 -1.20
C SER A 325 -11.12 15.62 -2.20
N GLN A 326 -9.92 15.22 -1.79
CA GLN A 326 -8.89 14.73 -2.71
C GLN A 326 -8.16 13.54 -2.12
N GLY A 327 -7.84 12.56 -2.96
CA GLY A 327 -6.98 11.44 -2.65
C GLY A 327 -5.68 11.53 -3.45
N TYR A 328 -4.56 11.29 -2.79
CA TYR A 328 -3.23 11.27 -3.41
C TYR A 328 -2.53 9.96 -3.12
N LEU A 329 -1.82 9.43 -4.09
CA LEU A 329 -0.83 8.40 -3.84
C LEU A 329 0.45 9.07 -3.35
N VAL A 330 0.95 8.64 -2.22
CA VAL A 330 2.17 9.16 -1.60
C VAL A 330 3.26 8.12 -1.71
N ARG A 331 4.39 8.49 -2.29
CA ARG A 331 5.61 7.70 -2.36
C ARG A 331 6.55 8.10 -1.23
N ILE A 332 7.03 7.14 -0.48
CA ILE A 332 7.87 7.30 0.70
C ILE A 332 9.14 6.50 0.48
N SER A 333 10.29 7.15 0.41
CA SER A 333 11.56 6.45 0.20
C SER A 333 11.97 5.64 1.43
N LEU A 334 12.49 4.42 1.22
CA LEU A 334 13.08 3.64 2.29
C LEU A 334 14.46 4.18 2.69
N ASN A 335 15.25 4.67 1.74
CA ASN A 335 16.69 4.89 1.94
C ASN A 335 17.06 6.31 2.37
N HIS A 336 16.21 7.29 2.12
CA HIS A 336 16.49 8.70 2.41
C HIS A 336 15.21 9.48 2.73
N PRO A 337 15.29 10.61 3.46
CA PRO A 337 14.11 11.37 3.88
C PRO A 337 13.44 12.07 2.70
N GLU A 338 12.65 11.34 1.95
CA GLU A 338 11.91 11.84 0.79
C GLU A 338 10.47 11.33 0.78
N ILE A 339 9.54 12.26 0.54
CA ILE A 339 8.12 12.01 0.34
C ILE A 339 7.69 12.73 -0.93
N LYS A 340 7.08 12.01 -1.88
CA LYS A 340 6.51 12.59 -3.13
C LYS A 340 5.02 12.28 -3.24
N ARG A 341 4.28 13.22 -3.80
CA ARG A 341 2.85 13.11 -4.11
C ARG A 341 2.65 12.96 -5.60
#